data_a37432303c29b0bce86f9388c4224d1e
#
_entry.id   a37432303c29b0bce86f9388c4224d1e
#
_cell.length_a   1.000
_cell.length_b   1.000
_cell.length_c   1.000
_cell.angle_alpha   90.00
_cell.angle_beta   90.00
_cell.angle_gamma   90.00
#
_symmetry.space_group_name_H-M   'P 1'
#
loop_
_entity.id
_entity.type
_entity.pdbx_description
1 polymer ?
#
loop_
_entity_poly.entity_id
_entity_poly.type
_entity_poly.pdbx_seq_one_letter_code
_entity_poly.pdbx_strand_id
1 'polypeptide(L)'
;MLLNLIYLLCALLATGLCALSVGFSTLWAVPVWVIGFVLGFVLCAAVCVLAVWIPARSADPDAESDGDDPYIRTIVKLYAPVVFRILGCRIHTRGTEKLPKEGRYLLVCNHLGNLDPGIPLTVFPDAQLAFISKKENRDMPIVGPLMPKIQCQYIDRENDRAALKTILKCISILKEDKANIGVFPEGYVIRDGKLLHHFRPGVFKIAQKANVPIVVCTINGTQNMKANGKAGKKTDIHFHLLEVIPADELKGIPTTQIAERVHAIMAADLGAENVAD
;
A
#
# COMPACT_ATOMS: atom_id res chain seq x y z
N MET A 1 7.63 -1.99 -14.31
CA MET A 1 8.13 -2.34 -15.65
C MET A 1 7.04 -2.24 -16.72
N LEU A 2 5.89 -2.90 -16.55
CA LEU A 2 4.79 -2.90 -17.52
C LEU A 2 4.29 -1.50 -17.91
N LEU A 3 4.01 -0.63 -16.95
CA LEU A 3 3.49 0.72 -17.23
C LEU A 3 4.48 1.56 -18.06
N ASN A 4 5.78 1.49 -17.77
CA ASN A 4 6.81 2.20 -18.55
C ASN A 4 6.89 1.66 -19.99
N LEU A 5 6.68 0.36 -20.17
CA LEU A 5 6.61 -0.26 -21.50
C LEU A 5 5.39 0.24 -22.28
N ILE A 6 4.24 0.35 -21.64
CA ILE A 6 3.02 0.91 -22.25
C ILE A 6 3.25 2.35 -22.70
N TYR A 7 3.85 3.20 -21.84
CA TYR A 7 4.19 4.59 -22.21
C TYR A 7 5.10 4.65 -23.43
N LEU A 8 6.16 3.83 -23.43
CA LEU A 8 7.09 3.79 -24.55
C LEU A 8 6.43 3.33 -25.84
N LEU A 9 5.61 2.26 -25.78
CA LEU A 9 4.88 1.75 -26.94
C LEU A 9 3.89 2.78 -27.50
N CYS A 10 3.11 3.47 -26.66
CA CYS A 10 2.21 4.53 -27.10
C CYS A 10 2.96 5.69 -27.77
N ALA A 11 4.10 6.11 -27.19
CA ALA A 11 4.90 7.17 -27.79
C ALA A 11 5.53 6.74 -29.12
N LEU A 12 6.02 5.51 -29.23
CA LEU A 12 6.57 4.96 -30.48
C LEU A 12 5.48 4.82 -31.57
N LEU A 13 4.28 4.37 -31.20
CA LEU A 13 3.15 4.28 -32.14
C LEU A 13 2.77 5.67 -32.66
N ALA A 14 2.68 6.68 -31.80
CA ALA A 14 2.39 8.05 -32.21
C ALA A 14 3.48 8.60 -33.16
N THR A 15 4.76 8.33 -32.82
CA THR A 15 5.87 8.69 -33.67
C THR A 15 5.81 8.02 -35.05
N GLY A 16 5.49 6.71 -35.05
CA GLY A 16 5.34 5.93 -36.29
C GLY A 16 4.23 6.46 -37.19
N LEU A 17 3.07 6.82 -36.60
CA LEU A 17 1.98 7.44 -37.36
C LEU A 17 2.36 8.80 -37.94
N CYS A 18 3.07 9.63 -37.19
CA CYS A 18 3.62 10.89 -37.69
C CYS A 18 4.66 10.67 -38.81
N ALA A 19 5.52 9.67 -38.68
CA ALA A 19 6.51 9.32 -39.68
C ALA A 19 5.88 8.87 -41.01
N LEU A 20 4.79 8.09 -40.94
CA LEU A 20 4.03 7.68 -42.12
C LEU A 20 3.35 8.86 -42.83
N SER A 21 2.91 9.89 -42.10
CA SER A 21 2.22 11.06 -42.65
C SER A 21 3.13 12.06 -43.33
N VAL A 22 4.38 12.22 -42.89
CA VAL A 22 5.33 13.24 -43.37
C VAL A 22 6.42 12.66 -44.31
N GLY A 23 6.65 11.35 -44.24
CA GLY A 23 7.73 10.67 -44.94
C GLY A 23 9.13 10.94 -44.34
N PHE A 24 10.16 10.30 -44.91
CA PHE A 24 11.52 10.31 -44.35
C PHE A 24 12.48 11.33 -45.05
N SER A 25 12.00 12.03 -46.08
CA SER A 25 12.82 12.76 -47.00
C SER A 25 12.87 14.27 -46.81
N THR A 26 12.20 14.82 -45.81
CA THR A 26 12.12 16.28 -45.58
C THR A 26 12.87 16.72 -44.32
N LEU A 27 13.46 17.92 -44.32
CA LEU A 27 14.08 18.54 -43.15
C LEU A 27 13.14 18.71 -41.96
N TRP A 28 11.82 18.73 -42.23
CA TRP A 28 10.77 18.86 -41.22
C TRP A 28 10.35 17.52 -40.60
N ALA A 29 10.85 16.40 -41.09
CA ALA A 29 10.48 15.08 -40.58
C ALA A 29 10.87 14.92 -39.09
N VAL A 30 12.08 15.29 -38.70
CA VAL A 30 12.57 15.14 -37.32
C VAL A 30 11.74 15.93 -36.29
N PRO A 31 11.45 17.24 -36.48
CA PRO A 31 10.56 17.97 -35.56
C PRO A 31 9.18 17.35 -35.43
N VAL A 32 8.59 16.90 -36.53
CA VAL A 32 7.24 16.27 -36.52
C VAL A 32 7.26 14.96 -35.73
N TRP A 33 8.29 14.13 -35.85
CA TRP A 33 8.44 12.89 -35.09
C TRP A 33 8.63 13.16 -33.59
N VAL A 34 9.44 14.17 -33.22
CA VAL A 34 9.61 14.58 -31.82
C VAL A 34 8.29 15.08 -31.23
N ILE A 35 7.57 15.92 -31.95
CA ILE A 35 6.23 16.39 -31.52
C ILE A 35 5.28 15.22 -31.37
N GLY A 36 5.23 14.29 -32.33
CA GLY A 36 4.41 13.09 -32.27
C GLY A 36 4.73 12.21 -31.06
N PHE A 37 6.03 12.04 -30.76
CA PHE A 37 6.46 11.30 -29.57
C PHE A 37 6.00 11.98 -28.27
N VAL A 38 6.18 13.29 -28.16
CA VAL A 38 5.78 14.06 -26.98
C VAL A 38 4.26 14.02 -26.80
N LEU A 39 3.50 14.24 -27.87
CA LEU A 39 2.02 14.17 -27.83
C LEU A 39 1.54 12.78 -27.45
N GLY A 40 2.12 11.71 -28.00
CA GLY A 40 1.78 10.33 -27.64
C GLY A 40 2.09 10.03 -26.19
N PHE A 41 3.21 10.53 -25.67
CA PHE A 41 3.57 10.39 -24.25
C PHE A 41 2.56 11.14 -23.35
N VAL A 42 2.25 12.38 -23.67
CA VAL A 42 1.28 13.20 -22.91
C VAL A 42 -0.11 12.57 -22.93
N LEU A 43 -0.57 12.09 -24.10
CA LEU A 43 -1.84 11.41 -24.22
C LEU A 43 -1.90 10.13 -23.36
N CYS A 44 -0.86 9.32 -23.42
CA CYS A 44 -0.75 8.12 -22.56
C CYS A 44 -0.78 8.48 -21.07
N ALA A 45 -0.05 9.53 -20.67
CA ALA A 45 -0.07 10.03 -19.30
C ALA A 45 -1.48 10.48 -18.88
N ALA A 46 -2.17 11.22 -19.75
CA ALA A 46 -3.54 11.66 -19.51
C ALA A 46 -4.51 10.46 -19.34
N VAL A 47 -4.42 9.45 -20.21
CA VAL A 47 -5.21 8.22 -20.11
C VAL A 47 -4.95 7.51 -18.78
N CYS A 48 -3.67 7.38 -18.37
CA CYS A 48 -3.31 6.78 -17.08
C CYS A 48 -3.87 7.56 -15.88
N VAL A 49 -3.84 8.89 -15.93
CA VAL A 49 -4.44 9.73 -14.88
C VAL A 49 -5.95 9.57 -14.85
N LEU A 50 -6.61 9.61 -16.01
CA LEU A 50 -8.06 9.44 -16.12
C LEU A 50 -8.53 8.06 -15.66
N ALA A 51 -7.77 7.01 -15.93
CA ALA A 51 -8.06 5.65 -15.47
C ALA A 51 -8.17 5.55 -13.93
N VAL A 52 -7.48 6.42 -13.20
CA VAL A 52 -7.59 6.50 -11.73
C VAL A 52 -8.62 7.56 -11.30
N TRP A 53 -8.63 8.70 -11.97
CA TRP A 53 -9.44 9.86 -11.59
C TRP A 53 -10.95 9.63 -11.80
N ILE A 54 -11.34 8.99 -12.92
CA ILE A 54 -12.76 8.74 -13.23
C ILE A 54 -13.40 7.84 -12.16
N PRO A 55 -12.87 6.64 -11.84
CA PRO A 55 -13.43 5.82 -10.78
C PRO A 55 -13.41 6.50 -9.41
N ALA A 56 -12.37 7.27 -9.10
CA ALA A 56 -12.30 8.01 -7.84
C ALA A 56 -13.40 9.07 -7.71
N ARG A 57 -13.74 9.73 -8.82
CA ARG A 57 -14.78 10.77 -8.86
C ARG A 57 -16.20 10.20 -8.75
N SER A 58 -16.40 8.99 -9.27
CA SER A 58 -17.71 8.30 -9.26
C SER A 58 -17.92 7.39 -8.05
N ALA A 59 -16.86 7.08 -7.30
CA ALA A 59 -16.98 6.21 -6.14
C ALA A 59 -17.53 6.98 -4.93
N ASP A 60 -18.51 6.35 -4.26
CA ASP A 60 -18.97 6.77 -2.94
C ASP A 60 -18.06 6.13 -1.87
N PRO A 61 -17.37 6.94 -1.05
CA PRO A 61 -16.51 6.40 0.02
C PRO A 61 -17.29 5.72 1.16
N ASP A 62 -18.61 5.87 1.22
CA ASP A 62 -19.50 5.20 2.18
C ASP A 62 -20.15 3.94 1.63
N ALA A 63 -20.07 3.71 0.33
CA ALA A 63 -20.65 2.52 -0.27
C ALA A 63 -19.89 1.28 0.22
N GLU A 64 -20.61 0.36 0.86
CA GLU A 64 -20.07 -0.96 1.14
C GLU A 64 -19.77 -1.69 -0.16
N SER A 65 -18.55 -2.22 -0.29
CA SER A 65 -18.17 -3.08 -1.41
C SER A 65 -18.40 -4.54 -1.03
N ASP A 66 -19.14 -5.27 -1.85
CA ASP A 66 -19.42 -6.70 -1.62
C ASP A 66 -18.18 -7.58 -1.79
N GLY A 67 -17.13 -7.06 -2.40
CA GLY A 67 -15.87 -7.76 -2.64
C GLY A 67 -14.74 -6.83 -3.03
N ASP A 68 -13.62 -7.42 -3.40
CA ASP A 68 -12.45 -6.71 -3.91
C ASP A 68 -12.69 -6.33 -5.37
N ASP A 69 -12.66 -5.04 -5.68
CA ASP A 69 -12.83 -4.56 -7.05
C ASP A 69 -11.57 -4.87 -7.88
N PRO A 70 -11.64 -5.77 -8.89
CA PRO A 70 -10.46 -6.22 -9.62
C PRO A 70 -9.82 -5.11 -10.46
N TYR A 71 -10.60 -4.12 -10.92
CA TYR A 71 -10.07 -2.98 -11.67
C TYR A 71 -9.23 -2.07 -10.76
N ILE A 72 -9.79 -1.70 -9.60
CA ILE A 72 -9.06 -0.85 -8.63
C ILE A 72 -7.85 -1.60 -8.07
N ARG A 73 -7.96 -2.91 -7.80
CA ARG A 73 -6.83 -3.74 -7.39
C ARG A 73 -5.71 -3.74 -8.43
N THR A 74 -6.06 -3.83 -9.71
CA THR A 74 -5.08 -3.75 -10.81
C THR A 74 -4.42 -2.38 -10.87
N ILE A 75 -5.17 -1.30 -10.67
CA ILE A 75 -4.60 0.05 -10.56
C ILE A 75 -3.59 0.11 -9.41
N VAL A 76 -3.96 -0.34 -8.21
CA VAL A 76 -3.04 -0.34 -7.06
C VAL A 76 -1.77 -1.13 -7.36
N LYS A 77 -1.89 -2.33 -7.93
CA LYS A 77 -0.76 -3.19 -8.33
C LYS A 77 0.18 -2.50 -9.32
N LEU A 78 -0.36 -1.76 -10.30
CA LEU A 78 0.45 -1.10 -11.33
C LEU A 78 1.06 0.22 -10.83
N TYR A 79 0.31 1.00 -10.04
CA TYR A 79 0.71 2.36 -9.70
C TYR A 79 1.53 2.46 -8.41
N ALA A 80 1.31 1.59 -7.41
CA ALA A 80 2.07 1.65 -6.16
C ALA A 80 3.59 1.61 -6.39
N PRO A 81 4.17 0.66 -7.16
CA PRO A 81 5.61 0.64 -7.40
C PRO A 81 6.09 1.85 -8.22
N VAL A 82 5.25 2.41 -9.09
CA VAL A 82 5.58 3.60 -9.89
C VAL A 82 5.67 4.83 -8.99
N VAL A 83 4.73 5.00 -8.06
CA VAL A 83 4.75 6.10 -7.08
C VAL A 83 6.05 6.08 -6.28
N PHE A 84 6.45 4.95 -5.72
CA PHE A 84 7.71 4.86 -4.95
C PHE A 84 8.94 5.14 -5.82
N ARG A 85 8.93 4.71 -7.08
CA ARG A 85 10.01 5.01 -8.02
C ARG A 85 10.11 6.51 -8.33
N ILE A 86 8.96 7.19 -8.58
CA ILE A 86 8.91 8.64 -8.82
C ILE A 86 9.39 9.40 -7.59
N LEU A 87 9.05 8.92 -6.38
CA LEU A 87 9.52 9.49 -5.12
C LEU A 87 11.00 9.18 -4.81
N GLY A 88 11.71 8.50 -5.72
CA GLY A 88 13.12 8.17 -5.55
C GLY A 88 13.39 7.08 -4.52
N CYS A 89 12.41 6.24 -4.21
CA CYS A 89 12.54 5.18 -3.23
C CYS A 89 13.09 3.90 -3.84
N ARG A 90 13.92 3.19 -3.07
CA ARG A 90 14.39 1.83 -3.34
C ARG A 90 13.90 0.94 -2.21
N ILE A 91 13.12 -0.08 -2.54
CA ILE A 91 12.57 -1.02 -1.54
C ILE A 91 13.45 -2.27 -1.54
N HIS A 92 14.04 -2.54 -0.38
CA HIS A 92 14.83 -3.74 -0.08
C HIS A 92 13.98 -4.66 0.78
N THR A 93 13.89 -5.94 0.39
CA THR A 93 13.03 -6.90 1.07
C THR A 93 13.82 -8.06 1.66
N ARG A 94 13.34 -8.61 2.78
CA ARG A 94 13.87 -9.82 3.40
C ARG A 94 12.74 -10.67 3.96
N GLY A 95 12.82 -12.02 3.82
CA GLY A 95 11.88 -12.96 4.41
C GLY A 95 10.52 -13.03 3.69
N THR A 96 10.38 -12.40 2.52
CA THR A 96 9.10 -12.34 1.78
C THR A 96 8.61 -13.70 1.31
N GLU A 97 9.49 -14.68 1.20
CA GLU A 97 9.19 -16.08 0.87
C GLU A 97 8.37 -16.80 1.96
N LYS A 98 8.34 -16.25 3.19
CA LYS A 98 7.55 -16.79 4.32
C LYS A 98 6.07 -16.41 4.24
N LEU A 99 5.68 -15.51 3.32
CA LEU A 99 4.28 -15.09 3.21
C LEU A 99 3.38 -16.31 2.94
N PRO A 100 2.28 -16.50 3.71
CA PRO A 100 1.33 -17.58 3.43
C PRO A 100 0.81 -17.51 2.00
N LYS A 101 0.90 -18.63 1.28
CA LYS A 101 0.44 -18.72 -0.11
C LYS A 101 -1.06 -19.00 -0.20
N GLU A 102 -1.63 -19.59 0.84
CA GLU A 102 -3.03 -19.95 0.94
C GLU A 102 -3.64 -19.42 2.24
N GLY A 103 -4.95 -19.22 2.23
CA GLY A 103 -5.69 -18.68 3.34
C GLY A 103 -5.49 -17.17 3.54
N ARG A 104 -6.20 -16.62 4.53
CA ARG A 104 -6.12 -15.20 4.90
C ARG A 104 -5.24 -15.01 6.13
N TYR A 105 -4.73 -13.79 6.29
CA TYR A 105 -3.86 -13.43 7.40
C TYR A 105 -4.06 -11.98 7.83
N LEU A 106 -3.64 -11.68 9.04
CA LEU A 106 -3.47 -10.32 9.54
C LEU A 106 -2.00 -9.92 9.37
N LEU A 107 -1.70 -8.96 8.49
CA LEU A 107 -0.36 -8.38 8.36
C LEU A 107 -0.21 -7.24 9.38
N VAL A 108 0.84 -7.29 10.17
CA VAL A 108 1.12 -6.31 11.22
C VAL A 108 2.48 -5.66 10.96
N CYS A 109 2.54 -4.32 10.97
CA CYS A 109 3.74 -3.57 10.68
C CYS A 109 3.83 -2.31 11.55
N ASN A 110 5.03 -1.79 11.83
CA ASN A 110 5.24 -0.49 12.47
C ASN A 110 4.91 0.67 11.53
N HIS A 111 4.64 1.87 12.05
CA HIS A 111 4.09 2.99 11.29
C HIS A 111 4.93 4.26 11.38
N LEU A 112 5.69 4.56 10.33
CA LEU A 112 6.65 5.67 10.26
C LEU A 112 6.20 6.81 9.33
N GLY A 113 5.26 6.54 8.43
CA GLY A 113 4.81 7.52 7.44
C GLY A 113 3.49 7.19 6.75
N ASN A 114 2.84 8.21 6.21
CA ASN A 114 1.52 8.05 5.57
C ASN A 114 1.54 7.12 4.34
N LEU A 115 2.70 6.87 3.75
CA LEU A 115 2.86 6.00 2.58
C LEU A 115 3.24 4.55 2.93
N ASP A 116 3.39 4.22 4.22
CA ASP A 116 3.74 2.86 4.66
C ASP A 116 2.80 1.77 4.12
N PRO A 117 1.46 1.96 4.05
CA PRO A 117 0.58 0.96 3.47
C PRO A 117 0.92 0.60 2.02
N GLY A 118 1.50 1.55 1.28
CA GLY A 118 1.94 1.32 -0.11
C GLY A 118 3.13 0.38 -0.24
N ILE A 119 3.95 0.21 0.82
CA ILE A 119 5.11 -0.69 0.79
C ILE A 119 4.67 -2.15 0.65
N PRO A 120 3.86 -2.74 1.57
CA PRO A 120 3.40 -4.11 1.40
C PRO A 120 2.50 -4.29 0.17
N LEU A 121 1.73 -3.27 -0.27
CA LEU A 121 1.00 -3.33 -1.54
C LEU A 121 1.94 -3.41 -2.77
N THR A 122 3.14 -2.82 -2.67
CA THR A 122 4.16 -2.93 -3.71
C THR A 122 4.90 -4.26 -3.66
N VAL A 123 5.21 -4.75 -2.46
CA VAL A 123 5.99 -5.98 -2.25
C VAL A 123 5.14 -7.23 -2.50
N PHE A 124 3.87 -7.20 -2.12
CA PHE A 124 2.92 -8.30 -2.25
C PHE A 124 1.72 -7.92 -3.16
N PRO A 125 1.94 -7.68 -4.45
CA PRO A 125 0.92 -7.11 -5.34
C PRO A 125 -0.30 -8.02 -5.56
N ASP A 126 -0.16 -9.33 -5.32
CA ASP A 126 -1.21 -10.32 -5.50
C ASP A 126 -1.90 -10.72 -4.17
N ALA A 127 -1.47 -10.17 -3.05
CA ALA A 127 -1.93 -10.56 -1.73
C ALA A 127 -3.32 -10.02 -1.34
N GLN A 128 -3.99 -9.23 -2.19
CA GLN A 128 -5.28 -8.61 -1.88
C GLN A 128 -5.30 -7.95 -0.49
N LEU A 129 -4.28 -7.17 -0.16
CA LEU A 129 -4.19 -6.47 1.12
C LEU A 129 -5.16 -5.29 1.18
N ALA A 130 -5.87 -5.19 2.30
CA ALA A 130 -6.69 -4.06 2.69
C ALA A 130 -6.19 -3.51 4.03
N PHE A 131 -6.31 -2.21 4.26
CA PHE A 131 -5.78 -1.57 5.46
C PHE A 131 -6.86 -0.90 6.29
N ILE A 132 -6.63 -0.84 7.59
CA ILE A 132 -7.39 0.03 8.48
C ILE A 132 -6.77 1.43 8.42
N SER A 133 -7.56 2.39 7.96
CA SER A 133 -7.15 3.79 7.81
C SER A 133 -7.91 4.70 8.75
N LYS A 134 -7.33 5.84 9.11
CA LYS A 134 -8.05 6.86 9.90
C LYS A 134 -9.21 7.45 9.10
N LYS A 135 -10.28 7.85 9.77
CA LYS A 135 -11.50 8.38 9.11
C LYS A 135 -11.25 9.60 8.23
N GLU A 136 -10.28 10.46 8.60
CA GLU A 136 -9.95 11.67 7.86
C GLU A 136 -9.34 11.38 6.48
N ASN A 137 -8.78 10.21 6.26
CA ASN A 137 -8.26 9.80 4.96
C ASN A 137 -9.36 9.53 3.93
N ARG A 138 -10.62 9.42 4.37
CA ARG A 138 -11.80 9.32 3.51
C ARG A 138 -11.92 10.52 2.56
N ASP A 139 -11.57 11.71 3.05
CA ASP A 139 -11.69 12.97 2.30
C ASP A 139 -10.46 13.23 1.40
N MET A 140 -9.49 12.31 1.37
CA MET A 140 -8.34 12.43 0.49
C MET A 140 -8.79 12.27 -0.96
N PRO A 141 -8.47 13.25 -1.85
CA PRO A 141 -8.77 13.12 -3.27
C PRO A 141 -8.18 11.83 -3.84
N ILE A 142 -8.90 11.15 -4.72
CA ILE A 142 -8.50 9.93 -5.42
C ILE A 142 -8.39 8.72 -4.48
N VAL A 143 -7.53 8.78 -3.46
CA VAL A 143 -7.24 7.62 -2.60
C VAL A 143 -8.44 7.28 -1.71
N GLY A 144 -9.05 8.29 -1.06
CA GLY A 144 -10.17 8.09 -0.14
C GLY A 144 -11.32 7.30 -0.79
N PRO A 145 -11.94 7.78 -1.86
CA PRO A 145 -13.08 7.07 -2.49
C PRO A 145 -12.73 5.66 -3.01
N LEU A 146 -11.45 5.38 -3.33
CA LEU A 146 -11.03 4.08 -3.86
C LEU A 146 -10.68 3.05 -2.79
N MET A 147 -10.35 3.48 -1.56
CA MET A 147 -9.96 2.56 -0.49
C MET A 147 -11.03 1.50 -0.15
N PRO A 148 -12.34 1.83 -0.02
CA PRO A 148 -13.38 0.83 0.26
C PRO A 148 -13.52 -0.19 -0.88
N LYS A 149 -13.22 0.17 -2.13
CA LYS A 149 -13.29 -0.72 -3.30
C LYS A 149 -12.30 -1.89 -3.21
N ILE A 150 -11.24 -1.75 -2.43
CA ILE A 150 -10.27 -2.81 -2.13
C ILE A 150 -10.37 -3.28 -0.67
N GLN A 151 -11.55 -3.18 -0.08
CA GLN A 151 -11.90 -3.64 1.27
C GLN A 151 -11.21 -2.88 2.42
N CYS A 152 -10.51 -1.75 2.17
CA CYS A 152 -9.98 -0.92 3.24
C CYS A 152 -11.11 -0.35 4.09
N GLN A 153 -10.87 -0.25 5.41
CA GLN A 153 -11.85 0.20 6.38
C GLN A 153 -11.39 1.49 7.05
N TYR A 154 -12.32 2.42 7.28
CA TYR A 154 -12.04 3.62 8.06
C TYR A 154 -12.34 3.39 9.54
N ILE A 155 -11.45 3.86 10.41
CA ILE A 155 -11.61 3.75 11.85
C ILE A 155 -11.69 5.14 12.48
N ASP A 156 -12.72 5.35 13.29
CA ASP A 156 -12.81 6.47 14.21
C ASP A 156 -12.18 6.06 15.55
N ARG A 157 -11.00 6.59 15.84
CA ARG A 157 -10.21 6.22 17.03
C ARG A 157 -10.65 6.94 18.30
N GLU A 158 -11.48 7.97 18.17
CA GLU A 158 -12.03 8.75 19.28
C GLU A 158 -13.36 8.19 19.75
N ASN A 159 -13.96 7.26 18.98
CA ASN A 159 -15.22 6.62 19.28
C ASN A 159 -15.03 5.10 19.36
N ASP A 160 -14.93 4.58 20.58
CA ASP A 160 -14.70 3.15 20.85
C ASP A 160 -15.75 2.24 20.21
N ARG A 161 -17.02 2.66 20.18
CA ARG A 161 -18.10 1.88 19.57
C ARG A 161 -17.95 1.83 18.05
N ALA A 162 -17.58 2.93 17.43
CA ALA A 162 -17.31 2.97 15.99
C ALA A 162 -16.05 2.17 15.65
N ALA A 163 -15.00 2.30 16.45
CA ALA A 163 -13.78 1.51 16.30
C ALA A 163 -14.05 0.01 16.39
N LEU A 164 -14.88 -0.42 17.36
CA LEU A 164 -15.28 -1.82 17.48
C LEU A 164 -16.04 -2.31 16.24
N LYS A 165 -16.93 -1.50 15.65
CA LYS A 165 -17.64 -1.84 14.41
C LYS A 165 -16.67 -2.07 13.26
N THR A 166 -15.64 -1.24 13.14
CA THR A 166 -14.58 -1.41 12.13
C THR A 166 -13.81 -2.72 12.34
N ILE A 167 -13.44 -3.06 13.58
CA ILE A 167 -12.76 -4.32 13.90
C ILE A 167 -13.63 -5.52 13.52
N LEU A 168 -14.93 -5.49 13.84
CA LEU A 168 -15.87 -6.56 13.47
C LEU A 168 -16.00 -6.70 11.95
N LYS A 169 -16.00 -5.59 11.21
CA LYS A 169 -16.02 -5.62 9.73
C LYS A 169 -14.74 -6.27 9.18
N CYS A 170 -13.57 -5.95 9.73
CA CYS A 170 -12.31 -6.60 9.33
C CYS A 170 -12.32 -8.11 9.59
N ILE A 171 -12.91 -8.55 10.70
CA ILE A 171 -13.11 -9.98 11.00
C ILE A 171 -14.00 -10.65 9.95
N SER A 172 -15.10 -10.00 9.56
CA SER A 172 -16.01 -10.49 8.50
C SER A 172 -15.27 -10.61 7.15
N ILE A 173 -14.51 -9.59 6.75
CA ILE A 173 -13.72 -9.57 5.50
C ILE A 173 -12.78 -10.79 5.43
N LEU A 174 -12.06 -11.09 6.51
CA LEU A 174 -11.17 -12.25 6.57
C LEU A 174 -11.93 -13.58 6.51
N LYS A 175 -13.05 -13.71 7.25
CA LYS A 175 -13.87 -14.92 7.29
C LYS A 175 -14.60 -15.22 5.98
N GLU A 176 -14.99 -14.17 5.27
CA GLU A 176 -15.69 -14.24 3.99
C GLU A 176 -14.69 -14.33 2.80
N ASP A 177 -13.42 -14.53 3.09
CA ASP A 177 -12.35 -14.67 2.10
C ASP A 177 -12.24 -13.50 1.10
N LYS A 178 -12.61 -12.27 1.53
CA LYS A 178 -12.63 -11.09 0.65
C LYS A 178 -11.25 -10.46 0.46
N ALA A 179 -10.49 -10.30 1.56
CA ALA A 179 -9.15 -9.70 1.52
C ALA A 179 -8.33 -10.07 2.75
N ASN A 180 -7.01 -9.94 2.69
CA ASN A 180 -6.13 -9.90 3.83
C ASN A 180 -6.20 -8.52 4.49
N ILE A 181 -6.01 -8.46 5.82
CA ILE A 181 -6.04 -7.18 6.54
C ILE A 181 -4.64 -6.80 6.98
N GLY A 182 -4.21 -5.59 6.61
CA GLY A 182 -2.99 -4.95 7.10
C GLY A 182 -3.31 -3.93 8.19
N VAL A 183 -2.52 -3.93 9.27
CA VAL A 183 -2.70 -3.02 10.40
C VAL A 183 -1.37 -2.45 10.88
N PHE A 184 -1.44 -1.23 11.39
CA PHE A 184 -0.36 -0.58 12.11
C PHE A 184 -0.82 -0.43 13.57
N PRO A 185 -0.36 -1.32 14.47
CA PRO A 185 -0.93 -1.44 15.81
C PRO A 185 -0.63 -0.25 16.72
N GLU A 186 0.35 0.57 16.39
CA GLU A 186 0.65 1.82 17.08
C GLU A 186 -0.52 2.82 16.99
N GLY A 187 -1.25 2.76 15.87
CA GLY A 187 -2.44 3.58 15.64
C GLY A 187 -2.14 5.00 15.13
N TYR A 188 -0.92 5.51 15.24
CA TYR A 188 -0.50 6.83 14.79
C TYR A 188 0.89 6.79 14.17
N VAL A 189 1.19 7.77 13.33
CA VAL A 189 2.56 8.09 12.91
C VAL A 189 3.14 9.05 13.96
N ILE A 190 4.09 8.58 14.75
CA ILE A 190 4.82 9.37 15.73
C ILE A 190 6.17 9.79 15.12
N ARG A 191 6.59 11.03 15.35
CA ARG A 191 7.80 11.61 14.72
C ARG A 191 8.76 12.13 15.79
N ASP A 192 9.23 11.23 16.64
CA ASP A 192 10.15 11.49 17.73
C ASP A 192 11.56 10.89 17.49
N GLY A 193 11.76 10.30 16.30
CA GLY A 193 13.00 9.65 15.92
C GLY A 193 13.05 8.15 16.23
N LYS A 194 12.06 7.63 16.95
CA LYS A 194 11.92 6.18 17.20
C LYS A 194 11.21 5.49 16.04
N LEU A 195 11.46 4.20 15.86
CA LEU A 195 10.94 3.39 14.78
C LEU A 195 9.79 2.47 15.23
N LEU A 196 9.65 2.25 16.52
CA LEU A 196 8.63 1.36 17.09
C LEU A 196 8.07 1.97 18.38
N HIS A 197 6.73 1.99 18.49
CA HIS A 197 5.99 2.53 19.62
C HIS A 197 5.04 1.50 20.21
N HIS A 198 4.40 1.85 21.34
CA HIS A 198 3.44 0.97 22.01
C HIS A 198 2.27 0.58 21.10
N PHE A 199 1.84 -0.66 21.22
CA PHE A 199 0.75 -1.22 20.45
C PHE A 199 -0.58 -1.09 21.17
N ARG A 200 -1.65 -0.91 20.39
CA ARG A 200 -3.04 -1.02 20.82
C ARG A 200 -3.48 -2.49 20.73
N PRO A 201 -3.60 -3.22 21.86
CA PRO A 201 -3.81 -4.67 21.84
C PRO A 201 -5.11 -5.11 21.15
N GLY A 202 -6.13 -4.24 21.15
CA GLY A 202 -7.46 -4.55 20.62
C GLY A 202 -7.47 -4.98 19.15
N VAL A 203 -6.49 -4.54 18.35
CA VAL A 203 -6.41 -4.87 16.93
C VAL A 203 -6.10 -6.36 16.69
N PHE A 204 -5.40 -7.01 17.61
CA PHE A 204 -5.08 -8.44 17.51
C PHE A 204 -6.28 -9.37 17.65
N LYS A 205 -7.43 -8.85 18.18
CA LYS A 205 -8.71 -9.58 18.14
C LYS A 205 -9.14 -9.95 16.72
N ILE A 206 -8.68 -9.21 15.72
CA ILE A 206 -9.00 -9.50 14.31
C ILE A 206 -8.48 -10.90 13.96
N ALA A 207 -7.19 -11.17 14.18
CA ALA A 207 -6.61 -12.49 13.88
C ALA A 207 -7.24 -13.61 14.71
N GLN A 208 -7.39 -13.40 16.03
CA GLN A 208 -8.00 -14.40 16.93
C GLN A 208 -9.43 -14.77 16.51
N LYS A 209 -10.29 -13.77 16.27
CA LYS A 209 -11.71 -14.00 15.96
C LYS A 209 -11.95 -14.48 14.54
N ALA A 210 -11.07 -14.11 13.60
CA ALA A 210 -11.08 -14.65 12.25
C ALA A 210 -10.40 -16.02 12.15
N ASN A 211 -9.63 -16.43 13.17
CA ASN A 211 -8.84 -17.67 13.20
C ASN A 211 -7.83 -17.71 12.04
N VAL A 212 -7.06 -16.63 11.88
CA VAL A 212 -6.03 -16.49 10.83
C VAL A 212 -4.67 -16.22 11.47
N PRO A 213 -3.54 -16.56 10.79
CA PRO A 213 -2.21 -16.26 11.28
C PRO A 213 -1.91 -14.75 11.26
N ILE A 214 -0.91 -14.36 12.06
CA ILE A 214 -0.35 -13.01 12.04
C ILE A 214 0.97 -13.05 11.28
N VAL A 215 1.08 -12.21 10.25
CA VAL A 215 2.31 -11.97 9.49
C VAL A 215 2.98 -10.72 10.07
N VAL A 216 4.11 -10.91 10.75
CA VAL A 216 4.85 -9.84 11.43
C VAL A 216 5.88 -9.25 10.48
N CYS A 217 5.78 -7.95 10.22
CA CYS A 217 6.67 -7.22 9.32
C CYS A 217 7.23 -5.96 9.99
N THR A 218 8.39 -5.49 9.50
CA THR A 218 8.94 -4.18 9.85
C THR A 218 9.18 -3.33 8.60
N ILE A 219 9.04 -2.01 8.78
CA ILE A 219 9.42 -0.99 7.80
C ILE A 219 10.46 -0.08 8.45
N ASN A 220 11.51 0.26 7.69
CA ASN A 220 12.48 1.28 8.08
C ASN A 220 12.87 2.09 6.84
N GLY A 221 13.04 3.41 6.98
CA GLY A 221 13.45 4.31 5.92
C GLY A 221 12.36 5.26 5.42
N THR A 222 11.07 4.93 5.56
CA THR A 222 9.97 5.77 5.07
C THR A 222 9.87 7.12 5.80
N GLN A 223 10.31 7.21 7.06
CA GLN A 223 10.42 8.45 7.83
C GLN A 223 11.32 9.49 7.17
N ASN A 224 12.29 9.04 6.36
CA ASN A 224 13.28 9.90 5.69
C ASN A 224 12.83 10.41 4.31
N MET A 225 11.73 9.88 3.76
CA MET A 225 11.28 10.16 2.37
C MET A 225 11.13 11.67 2.11
N LYS A 226 10.50 12.40 3.04
CA LYS A 226 10.27 13.84 2.88
C LYS A 226 11.56 14.65 2.89
N ALA A 227 12.48 14.33 3.78
CA ALA A 227 13.78 15.01 3.91
C ALA A 227 14.66 14.72 2.69
N ASN A 228 14.76 13.44 2.31
CA ASN A 228 15.55 13.01 1.17
C ASN A 228 15.00 13.58 -0.14
N GLY A 229 13.67 13.58 -0.34
CA GLY A 229 13.04 14.15 -1.53
C GLY A 229 13.33 15.64 -1.69
N LYS A 230 13.27 16.42 -0.58
CA LYS A 230 13.68 17.84 -0.60
C LYS A 230 15.16 18.04 -0.92
N ALA A 231 16.01 17.11 -0.52
CA ALA A 231 17.45 17.13 -0.77
C ALA A 231 17.85 16.53 -2.13
N GLY A 232 16.91 16.08 -2.96
CA GLY A 232 17.18 15.39 -4.22
C GLY A 232 17.87 14.03 -4.04
N LYS A 233 17.79 13.44 -2.83
CA LYS A 233 18.40 12.16 -2.49
C LYS A 233 17.40 11.01 -2.64
N LYS A 234 17.92 9.82 -2.98
CA LYS A 234 17.14 8.60 -2.96
C LYS A 234 16.92 8.13 -1.51
N THR A 235 15.81 7.42 -1.29
CA THR A 235 15.47 6.84 0.01
C THR A 235 15.51 5.33 -0.10
N ASP A 236 16.38 4.69 0.68
CA ASP A 236 16.38 3.25 0.84
C ASP A 236 15.35 2.87 1.94
N ILE A 237 14.43 1.99 1.59
CA ILE A 237 13.36 1.50 2.45
C ILE A 237 13.58 0.00 2.63
N HIS A 238 13.70 -0.43 3.88
CA HIS A 238 13.84 -1.83 4.25
C HIS A 238 12.50 -2.36 4.73
N PHE A 239 12.01 -3.40 4.08
CA PHE A 239 10.77 -4.12 4.44
C PHE A 239 11.13 -5.57 4.73
N HIS A 240 10.95 -5.99 5.98
CA HIS A 240 11.25 -7.35 6.41
C HIS A 240 9.97 -8.07 6.85
N LEU A 241 9.75 -9.29 6.35
CA LEU A 241 8.81 -10.22 6.93
C LEU A 241 9.60 -11.10 7.91
N LEU A 242 9.32 -10.96 9.19
CA LEU A 242 10.09 -11.56 10.27
C LEU A 242 9.61 -12.96 10.60
N GLU A 243 8.33 -13.08 10.93
CA GLU A 243 7.70 -14.30 11.41
C GLU A 243 6.24 -14.39 10.96
N VAL A 244 5.73 -15.60 10.84
CA VAL A 244 4.31 -15.90 10.69
C VAL A 244 3.89 -16.68 11.94
N ILE A 245 3.07 -16.06 12.78
CA ILE A 245 2.53 -16.68 14.00
C ILE A 245 1.25 -17.42 13.61
N PRO A 246 1.20 -18.76 13.75
CA PRO A 246 0.04 -19.58 13.40
C PRO A 246 -1.21 -19.21 14.22
N ALA A 247 -2.39 -19.42 13.63
CA ALA A 247 -3.67 -19.07 14.27
C ALA A 247 -3.95 -19.88 15.56
N ASP A 248 -3.48 -21.11 15.62
CA ASP A 248 -3.63 -21.97 16.79
C ASP A 248 -2.84 -21.48 18.01
N GLU A 249 -1.67 -20.85 17.78
CA GLU A 249 -0.88 -20.21 18.83
C GLU A 249 -1.54 -18.96 19.42
N LEU A 250 -2.56 -18.42 18.78
CA LEU A 250 -3.27 -17.23 19.26
C LEU A 250 -4.48 -17.56 20.15
N LYS A 251 -4.90 -18.84 20.19
CA LYS A 251 -6.12 -19.26 20.89
C LYS A 251 -5.97 -19.15 22.42
N GLY A 252 -6.94 -18.47 23.03
CA GLY A 252 -7.00 -18.33 24.49
C GLY A 252 -5.97 -17.36 25.10
N ILE A 253 -5.08 -16.79 24.30
CA ILE A 253 -4.08 -15.85 24.79
C ILE A 253 -4.66 -14.43 24.86
N PRO A 254 -4.45 -13.66 25.94
CA PRO A 254 -4.83 -12.26 26.01
C PRO A 254 -4.17 -11.44 24.87
N THR A 255 -4.95 -10.53 24.25
CA THR A 255 -4.44 -9.70 23.17
C THR A 255 -3.26 -8.81 23.57
N THR A 256 -3.12 -8.50 24.85
CA THR A 256 -1.94 -7.80 25.41
C THR A 256 -0.68 -8.63 25.26
N GLN A 257 -0.71 -9.92 25.58
CA GLN A 257 0.43 -10.83 25.41
C GLN A 257 0.78 -11.05 23.94
N ILE A 258 -0.22 -11.10 23.04
CA ILE A 258 0.02 -11.17 21.60
C ILE A 258 0.74 -9.88 21.14
N ALA A 259 0.27 -8.71 21.60
CA ALA A 259 0.88 -7.42 21.29
C ALA A 259 2.34 -7.35 21.77
N GLU A 260 2.63 -7.79 22.99
CA GLU A 260 3.97 -7.85 23.56
C GLU A 260 4.90 -8.78 22.76
N ARG A 261 4.39 -9.98 22.38
CA ARG A 261 5.16 -10.93 21.54
C ARG A 261 5.51 -10.30 20.18
N VAL A 262 4.50 -9.74 19.47
CA VAL A 262 4.71 -9.13 18.17
C VAL A 262 5.63 -7.92 18.26
N HIS A 263 5.48 -7.09 19.31
CA HIS A 263 6.34 -5.96 19.56
C HIS A 263 7.79 -6.39 19.79
N ALA A 264 8.04 -7.42 20.60
CA ALA A 264 9.37 -7.95 20.88
C ALA A 264 10.05 -8.48 19.59
N ILE A 265 9.30 -9.17 18.71
CA ILE A 265 9.82 -9.64 17.41
C ILE A 265 10.26 -8.46 16.54
N MET A 266 9.45 -7.38 16.47
CA MET A 266 9.78 -6.18 15.70
C MET A 266 10.96 -5.41 16.32
N ALA A 267 11.00 -5.28 17.65
CA ALA A 267 12.08 -4.61 18.38
C ALA A 267 13.44 -5.28 18.15
N ALA A 268 13.46 -6.60 18.07
CA ALA A 268 14.69 -7.37 17.79
C ALA A 268 15.26 -7.09 16.39
N ASP A 269 14.40 -6.82 15.39
CA ASP A 269 14.83 -6.47 14.02
C ASP A 269 15.22 -5.01 13.88
N LEU A 270 14.50 -4.10 14.55
CA LEU A 270 14.71 -2.65 14.43
C LEU A 270 15.83 -2.12 15.33
N GLY A 271 16.24 -2.87 16.36
CA GLY A 271 17.22 -2.46 17.37
C GLY A 271 16.57 -1.77 18.57
N ALA A 272 17.03 -2.12 19.77
CA ALA A 272 16.46 -1.63 21.03
C ALA A 272 16.52 -0.10 21.17
N GLU A 273 17.56 0.53 20.62
CA GLU A 273 17.74 1.98 20.60
C GLU A 273 16.66 2.72 19.79
N ASN A 274 15.99 2.04 18.89
CA ASN A 274 14.94 2.58 18.01
C ASN A 274 13.51 2.34 18.56
N VAL A 275 13.40 1.74 19.73
CA VAL A 275 12.12 1.49 20.41
C VAL A 275 11.82 2.64 21.37
N ALA A 276 10.57 3.10 21.39
CA ALA A 276 10.09 4.08 22.37
C ALA A 276 9.89 3.41 23.75
N ASP A 277 10.15 4.17 24.82
CA ASP A 277 9.97 3.74 26.22
C ASP A 277 8.49 3.51 26.56
#